data_5cb592381938504acd6e2ae703f31e89
#
_entry.id   5cb592381938504acd6e2ae703f31e89
#
_cell.length_a   1.000
_cell.length_b   1.000
_cell.length_c   1.000
_cell.angle_alpha   90.00
_cell.angle_beta   90.00
_cell.angle_gamma   90.00
#
_symmetry.space_group_name_H-M   'P 1'
#
loop_
_entity.id
_entity.type
_entity.pdbx_description
1 polymer ?
#
loop_
_entity_poly.entity_id
_entity_poly.type
_entity_poly.pdbx_seq_one_letter_code
_entity_poly.pdbx_strand_id
1 'polypeptide(L)'
;YFASDYSRLAAECTLVSGAACNPDESAVFSGGEAEVSGLELSASWIMEGNGVSYPIAVNFTSTDATFSNSSESDYFGVVAAGDDLPYIPDSQFSIVAGFIRDNGMSGSARLVNVGSSCSIAACGTYNEIEAYSILDLSLRKAINDSTDVYMILENATGSEDIISRAPSEGARSQKPRTVKFGVSLDF
;
A
#
# COMPACT_ATOMS: atom_id res chain seq x y z
N TYR A 1 -1.80 9.94 -16.47
CA TYR A 1 -0.88 10.91 -15.88
C TYR A 1 -1.66 11.85 -14.95
N PHE A 2 -1.11 12.16 -13.82
CA PHE A 2 -1.61 13.16 -12.89
C PHE A 2 -0.48 14.10 -12.45
N ALA A 3 -0.82 15.34 -12.07
CA ALA A 3 0.05 16.31 -11.44
C ALA A 3 -0.79 17.19 -10.51
N SER A 4 -0.27 17.49 -9.34
CA SER A 4 -0.94 18.29 -8.31
C SER A 4 0.09 19.10 -7.53
N ASP A 5 -0.21 20.37 -7.33
CA ASP A 5 0.59 21.29 -6.52
C ASP A 5 -0.16 21.59 -5.22
N TYR A 6 0.51 21.42 -4.12
CA TYR A 6 -0.02 21.66 -2.78
C TYR A 6 0.66 22.89 -2.20
N SER A 7 -0.04 24.01 -2.12
CA SER A 7 0.47 25.24 -1.50
C SER A 7 0.44 25.23 0.03
N ARG A 8 -0.19 24.22 0.61
CA ARG A 8 -0.21 23.96 2.05
C ARG A 8 -0.48 22.48 2.30
N LEU A 9 0.54 21.78 2.78
CA LEU A 9 0.32 20.45 3.33
C LEU A 9 -0.29 20.60 4.72
N ALA A 10 -1.52 20.13 4.86
CA ALA A 10 -2.18 20.09 6.17
C ALA A 10 -1.74 18.84 6.93
N ALA A 11 -1.14 19.01 8.08
CA ALA A 11 -0.81 17.92 8.98
C ALA A 11 -1.64 18.03 10.26
N GLU A 12 -2.19 16.91 10.71
CA GLU A 12 -3.02 16.85 11.91
C GLU A 12 -2.14 16.78 13.16
N CYS A 13 -2.44 17.63 14.13
CA CYS A 13 -1.77 17.58 15.41
C CYS A 13 -2.27 16.40 16.24
N THR A 14 -1.38 15.48 16.54
CA THR A 14 -1.67 14.30 17.35
C THR A 14 -0.67 14.20 18.51
N LEU A 15 -0.96 13.39 19.52
CA LEU A 15 -0.03 13.12 20.63
C LEU A 15 1.33 12.54 20.16
N VAL A 16 1.42 12.13 18.90
CA VAL A 16 2.61 11.50 18.28
C VAL A 16 3.36 12.49 17.39
N SER A 17 2.78 13.64 17.07
CA SER A 17 3.36 14.65 16.17
C SER A 17 4.55 15.43 16.77
N GLY A 18 4.93 15.15 18.03
CA GLY A 18 6.03 15.85 18.69
C GLY A 18 5.63 17.16 19.38
N ALA A 19 6.63 17.88 19.88
CA ALA A 19 6.44 19.05 20.74
C ALA A 19 5.90 20.31 20.04
N ALA A 20 5.70 20.23 18.75
CA ALA A 20 5.42 21.38 17.90
C ALA A 20 4.00 21.82 17.82
N CYS A 21 3.09 20.98 18.18
CA CYS A 21 1.70 21.36 18.19
C CYS A 21 1.05 20.93 19.51
N ASN A 22 0.20 21.80 20.03
CA ASN A 22 -0.61 21.45 21.16
C ASN A 22 -1.91 20.81 20.65
N PRO A 23 -2.14 19.50 20.88
CA PRO A 23 -3.35 18.82 20.40
C PRO A 23 -4.64 19.40 21.01
N ASP A 24 -4.53 20.16 22.10
CA ASP A 24 -5.67 20.82 22.73
C ASP A 24 -6.03 22.17 22.08
N GLU A 25 -5.12 22.78 21.31
CA GLU A 25 -5.28 24.14 20.77
C GLU A 25 -5.41 24.20 19.25
N SER A 26 -4.84 23.25 18.50
CA SER A 26 -4.87 23.28 17.05
C SER A 26 -4.86 21.88 16.46
N ALA A 27 -5.88 21.57 15.73
CA ALA A 27 -6.00 20.26 15.07
C ALA A 27 -5.19 20.16 13.76
N VAL A 28 -4.79 21.27 13.16
CA VAL A 28 -4.13 21.29 11.84
C VAL A 28 -3.08 22.40 11.76
N PHE A 29 -1.91 22.08 11.23
CA PHE A 29 -0.84 23.03 10.94
C PHE A 29 -0.32 22.86 9.51
N SER A 30 0.40 23.86 8.99
CA SER A 30 0.98 23.81 7.65
C SER A 30 2.33 23.08 7.70
N GLY A 31 2.45 22.02 6.90
CA GLY A 31 3.67 21.22 6.77
C GLY A 31 4.57 21.61 5.59
N GLY A 32 4.27 22.70 4.88
CA GLY A 32 5.05 23.14 3.71
C GLY A 32 4.26 23.09 2.40
N GLU A 33 4.99 23.15 1.31
CA GLU A 33 4.46 23.05 -0.06
C GLU A 33 5.04 21.81 -0.74
N ALA A 34 4.27 21.17 -1.60
CA ALA A 34 4.71 19.97 -2.29
C ALA A 34 4.15 19.86 -3.71
N GLU A 35 4.87 19.17 -4.55
CA GLU A 35 4.47 18.75 -5.88
C GLU A 35 4.37 17.24 -5.91
N VAL A 36 3.28 16.74 -6.50
CA VAL A 36 3.04 15.31 -6.69
C VAL A 36 2.65 15.06 -8.13
N SER A 37 3.41 14.23 -8.80
CA SER A 37 3.09 13.83 -10.17
C SER A 37 3.31 12.34 -10.38
N GLY A 38 2.72 11.78 -11.43
CA GLY A 38 2.89 10.38 -11.70
C GLY A 38 2.11 9.83 -12.88
N LEU A 39 2.28 8.54 -13.09
CA LEU A 39 1.62 7.76 -14.12
C LEU A 39 0.86 6.60 -13.48
N GLU A 40 -0.40 6.45 -13.84
CA GLU A 40 -1.21 5.29 -13.47
C GLU A 40 -1.61 4.51 -14.71
N LEU A 41 -1.41 3.20 -14.68
CA LEU A 41 -1.80 2.27 -15.71
C LEU A 41 -2.61 1.13 -15.08
N SER A 42 -3.74 0.82 -15.69
CA SER A 42 -4.60 -0.30 -15.29
C SER A 42 -5.06 -1.07 -16.51
N ALA A 43 -4.99 -2.39 -16.44
CA ALA A 43 -5.48 -3.28 -17.48
C ALA A 43 -6.12 -4.51 -16.85
N SER A 44 -7.22 -4.96 -17.45
CA SER A 44 -7.87 -6.22 -17.07
C SER A 44 -8.39 -6.94 -18.28
N TRP A 45 -8.32 -8.27 -18.25
CA TRP A 45 -8.87 -9.14 -19.30
C TRP A 45 -9.26 -10.49 -18.73
N ILE A 46 -10.09 -11.20 -19.46
CA ILE A 46 -10.52 -12.56 -19.13
C ILE A 46 -10.20 -13.46 -20.33
N MET A 47 -9.49 -14.53 -20.08
CA MET A 47 -9.30 -15.62 -21.07
C MET A 47 -10.23 -16.75 -20.70
N GLU A 48 -10.90 -17.34 -21.69
CA GLU A 48 -11.82 -18.45 -21.48
C GLU A 48 -11.40 -19.68 -22.30
N GLY A 49 -11.55 -20.84 -21.70
CA GLY A 49 -11.26 -22.10 -22.39
C GLY A 49 -11.55 -23.33 -21.53
N ASN A 50 -12.14 -24.35 -22.14
CA ASN A 50 -12.39 -25.67 -21.54
C ASN A 50 -13.17 -25.61 -20.20
N GLY A 51 -14.19 -24.74 -20.08
CA GLY A 51 -14.99 -24.60 -18.87
C GLY A 51 -14.24 -23.92 -17.72
N VAL A 52 -13.22 -23.11 -18.05
CA VAL A 52 -12.46 -22.31 -17.09
C VAL A 52 -12.31 -20.90 -17.62
N SER A 53 -12.63 -19.91 -16.78
CA SER A 53 -12.32 -18.49 -17.02
C SER A 53 -11.10 -18.11 -16.21
N TYR A 54 -10.17 -17.37 -16.83
CA TYR A 54 -8.94 -16.89 -16.22
C TYR A 54 -8.95 -15.35 -16.20
N PRO A 55 -9.52 -14.73 -15.15
CA PRO A 55 -9.45 -13.28 -14.98
C PRO A 55 -8.03 -12.86 -14.58
N ILE A 56 -7.55 -11.78 -15.20
CA ILE A 56 -6.26 -11.17 -14.90
C ILE A 56 -6.47 -9.66 -14.79
N ALA A 57 -5.91 -9.04 -13.77
CA ALA A 57 -5.87 -7.60 -13.59
C ALA A 57 -4.46 -7.17 -13.21
N VAL A 58 -3.98 -6.08 -13.83
CA VAL A 58 -2.67 -5.50 -13.58
C VAL A 58 -2.84 -4.01 -13.33
N ASN A 59 -2.19 -3.50 -12.30
CA ASN A 59 -2.12 -2.08 -12.02
C ASN A 59 -0.66 -1.69 -11.78
N PHE A 60 -0.30 -0.52 -12.25
CA PHE A 60 1.01 0.08 -12.04
C PHE A 60 0.83 1.57 -11.77
N THR A 61 1.51 2.07 -10.76
CA THR A 61 1.60 3.50 -10.45
C THR A 61 3.06 3.85 -10.26
N SER A 62 3.51 4.92 -10.88
CA SER A 62 4.77 5.58 -10.58
C SER A 62 4.45 6.96 -10.05
N THR A 63 5.06 7.34 -8.93
CA THR A 63 4.79 8.60 -8.24
C THR A 63 6.10 9.30 -7.95
N ASP A 64 6.16 10.59 -8.28
CA ASP A 64 7.18 11.53 -7.87
C ASP A 64 6.51 12.55 -6.96
N ALA A 65 6.92 12.60 -5.69
CA ALA A 65 6.28 13.42 -4.67
C ALA A 65 7.35 14.08 -3.80
N THR A 66 7.56 15.36 -3.99
CA THR A 66 8.65 16.11 -3.37
C THR A 66 8.17 17.42 -2.75
N PHE A 67 8.92 17.90 -1.76
CA PHE A 67 8.71 19.26 -1.24
C PHE A 67 9.18 20.28 -2.28
N SER A 68 8.34 21.26 -2.59
CA SER A 68 8.63 22.31 -3.58
C SER A 68 9.40 23.49 -2.98
N ASN A 69 9.42 23.64 -1.65
CA ASN A 69 10.19 24.67 -0.97
C ASN A 69 10.94 24.10 0.25
N SER A 70 12.02 24.81 0.63
CA SER A 70 12.72 24.53 1.87
C SER A 70 11.97 25.16 3.02
N SER A 71 11.70 24.38 4.07
CA SER A 71 10.98 24.84 5.24
C SER A 71 11.47 24.11 6.49
N GLU A 72 11.19 24.69 7.64
CA GLU A 72 11.35 24.01 8.92
C GLU A 72 9.95 23.90 9.54
N SER A 73 9.53 22.68 9.76
CA SER A 73 8.27 22.40 10.45
C SER A 73 8.54 21.43 11.58
N ASP A 74 7.79 21.59 12.61
CA ASP A 74 7.92 20.74 13.77
C ASP A 74 7.45 19.30 13.51
N TYR A 75 6.74 19.07 12.42
CA TYR A 75 6.27 17.74 12.00
C TYR A 75 7.26 17.02 11.08
N PHE A 76 7.74 17.70 10.04
CA PHE A 76 8.68 17.11 9.07
C PHE A 76 10.15 17.41 9.41
N GLY A 77 10.41 18.30 10.41
CA GLY A 77 11.74 18.80 10.68
C GLY A 77 12.21 19.81 9.64
N VAL A 78 13.50 19.87 9.43
CA VAL A 78 14.13 20.69 8.37
C VAL A 78 14.03 19.91 7.06
N VAL A 79 13.31 20.47 6.10
CA VAL A 79 13.18 19.93 4.75
C VAL A 79 13.81 20.87 3.74
N ALA A 80 14.42 20.31 2.70
CA ALA A 80 14.92 21.04 1.55
C ALA A 80 13.97 20.87 0.36
N ALA A 81 13.95 21.86 -0.53
CA ALA A 81 13.24 21.69 -1.81
C ALA A 81 13.86 20.50 -2.57
N GLY A 82 13.02 19.60 -3.04
CA GLY A 82 13.40 18.35 -3.70
C GLY A 82 13.54 17.14 -2.78
N ASP A 83 13.39 17.29 -1.45
CA ASP A 83 13.28 16.14 -0.55
C ASP A 83 11.96 15.40 -0.79
N ASP A 84 12.00 14.07 -0.70
CA ASP A 84 10.83 13.23 -0.88
C ASP A 84 9.78 13.42 0.22
N LEU A 85 8.52 13.35 -0.16
CA LEU A 85 7.42 13.26 0.81
C LEU A 85 7.46 11.89 1.52
N PRO A 86 7.41 11.90 2.87
CA PRO A 86 7.46 10.65 3.63
C PRO A 86 6.33 9.68 3.27
N TYR A 87 6.65 8.39 3.29
CA TYR A 87 5.72 7.27 3.06
C TYR A 87 5.06 7.22 1.68
N ILE A 88 5.57 7.95 0.71
CA ILE A 88 5.11 7.82 -0.67
C ILE A 88 6.14 6.99 -1.45
N PRO A 89 5.81 5.75 -1.84
CA PRO A 89 6.72 4.94 -2.64
C PRO A 89 6.81 5.48 -4.06
N ASP A 90 8.00 5.39 -4.65
CA ASP A 90 8.27 5.78 -6.04
C ASP A 90 7.49 4.99 -7.08
N SER A 91 7.11 3.77 -6.73
CA SER A 91 6.34 2.90 -7.59
C SER A 91 5.49 1.89 -6.82
N GLN A 92 4.39 1.48 -7.42
CA GLN A 92 3.57 0.38 -6.96
C GLN A 92 3.12 -0.46 -8.15
N PHE A 93 3.21 -1.77 -8.01
CA PHE A 93 2.73 -2.72 -8.99
C PHE A 93 1.85 -3.76 -8.33
N SER A 94 0.75 -4.13 -8.98
CA SER A 94 -0.04 -5.26 -8.54
C SER A 94 -0.52 -6.09 -9.73
N ILE A 95 -0.51 -7.40 -9.56
CA ILE A 95 -1.14 -8.34 -10.48
C ILE A 95 -2.02 -9.30 -9.68
N VAL A 96 -3.24 -9.50 -10.17
CA VAL A 96 -4.15 -10.54 -9.70
C VAL A 96 -4.42 -11.46 -10.87
N ALA A 97 -4.12 -12.73 -10.72
CA ALA A 97 -4.46 -13.77 -11.69
C ALA A 97 -5.31 -14.83 -11.00
N GLY A 98 -6.39 -15.23 -11.64
CA GLY A 98 -7.34 -16.18 -11.06
C GLY A 98 -7.79 -17.24 -12.05
N PHE A 99 -8.56 -18.19 -11.54
CA PHE A 99 -9.33 -19.13 -12.33
C PHE A 99 -10.73 -19.32 -11.72
N ILE A 100 -11.72 -19.52 -12.57
CA ILE A 100 -13.10 -19.83 -12.20
C ILE A 100 -13.54 -20.99 -13.07
N ARG A 101 -13.95 -22.10 -12.45
CA ARG A 101 -14.41 -23.32 -13.15
C ARG A 101 -15.92 -23.48 -13.01
N ASP A 102 -16.55 -24.04 -14.03
CA ASP A 102 -17.99 -24.36 -14.03
C ASP A 102 -18.42 -25.28 -12.91
N ASN A 103 -17.50 -26.05 -12.33
CA ASN A 103 -17.76 -26.93 -11.19
C ASN A 103 -17.80 -26.20 -9.83
N GLY A 104 -17.81 -24.87 -9.82
CA GLY A 104 -17.85 -24.05 -8.60
C GLY A 104 -16.51 -23.95 -7.86
N MET A 105 -15.38 -24.31 -8.48
CA MET A 105 -14.05 -24.10 -7.93
C MET A 105 -13.45 -22.81 -8.49
N SER A 106 -12.92 -21.95 -7.63
CA SER A 106 -12.20 -20.75 -8.02
C SER A 106 -10.98 -20.51 -7.14
N GLY A 107 -10.03 -19.78 -7.65
CA GLY A 107 -8.86 -19.39 -6.89
C GLY A 107 -8.16 -18.20 -7.51
N SER A 108 -7.30 -17.54 -6.74
CA SER A 108 -6.50 -16.43 -7.23
C SER A 108 -5.14 -16.36 -6.55
N ALA A 109 -4.19 -15.78 -7.25
CA ALA A 109 -2.92 -15.30 -6.72
C ALA A 109 -2.87 -13.79 -6.91
N ARG A 110 -2.52 -13.07 -5.86
CA ARG A 110 -2.29 -11.62 -5.86
C ARG A 110 -0.87 -11.33 -5.45
N LEU A 111 -0.11 -10.74 -6.35
CA LEU A 111 1.22 -10.20 -6.06
C LEU A 111 1.11 -8.67 -6.02
N VAL A 112 1.64 -8.08 -4.96
CA VAL A 112 1.83 -6.63 -4.82
C VAL A 112 3.31 -6.38 -4.61
N ASN A 113 3.88 -5.46 -5.36
CA ASN A 113 5.21 -4.91 -5.13
C ASN A 113 5.06 -3.43 -4.82
N VAL A 114 5.71 -2.98 -3.78
CA VAL A 114 5.78 -1.59 -3.35
C VAL A 114 7.23 -1.17 -3.43
N GLY A 115 7.52 -0.10 -4.13
CA GLY A 115 8.84 0.49 -4.25
C GLY A 115 9.36 1.05 -2.93
N SER A 116 10.59 1.50 -2.91
CA SER A 116 11.16 2.12 -1.74
C SER A 116 10.47 3.44 -1.40
N SER A 117 10.57 3.83 -0.15
CA SER A 117 10.11 5.12 0.35
C SER A 117 10.91 5.52 1.58
N CYS A 118 10.72 6.74 2.03
CA CYS A 118 11.37 7.23 3.23
C CYS A 118 10.35 7.51 4.34
N SER A 119 10.72 7.26 5.57
CA SER A 119 9.84 7.53 6.72
C SER A 119 9.89 8.99 7.18
N ILE A 120 10.88 9.76 6.71
CA ILE A 120 11.05 11.20 6.95
C ILE A 120 11.54 11.88 5.67
N ALA A 121 11.41 13.21 5.57
CA ALA A 121 11.80 13.98 4.39
C ALA A 121 13.31 13.89 4.08
N ALA A 122 14.16 14.09 5.06
CA ALA A 122 15.62 13.96 4.90
C ALA A 122 16.03 12.48 5.04
N CYS A 123 15.88 11.72 3.97
CA CYS A 123 16.08 10.29 3.96
C CYS A 123 17.54 9.89 4.19
N GLY A 124 17.78 9.14 5.24
CA GLY A 124 19.05 8.46 5.48
C GLY A 124 18.82 6.95 5.54
N THR A 125 19.89 6.17 5.50
CA THR A 125 19.84 4.69 5.48
C THR A 125 18.93 4.08 6.55
N TYR A 126 18.85 4.69 7.72
CA TYR A 126 17.98 4.19 8.80
C TYR A 126 16.50 4.48 8.53
N ASN A 127 16.18 5.55 7.79
CA ASN A 127 14.83 6.00 7.53
C ASN A 127 14.24 5.46 6.23
N GLU A 128 15.06 4.81 5.43
CA GLU A 128 14.65 4.14 4.22
C GLU A 128 13.79 2.90 4.56
N ILE A 129 12.71 2.77 3.84
CA ILE A 129 11.85 1.59 3.79
C ILE A 129 12.13 0.95 2.44
N GLU A 130 12.85 -0.18 2.45
CA GLU A 130 13.22 -0.89 1.22
C GLU A 130 11.98 -1.38 0.46
N ALA A 131 12.11 -1.54 -0.85
CA ALA A 131 11.07 -2.12 -1.67
C ALA A 131 10.71 -3.53 -1.19
N TYR A 132 9.42 -3.86 -1.17
CA TYR A 132 8.94 -5.15 -0.70
C TYR A 132 7.83 -5.74 -1.56
N SER A 133 7.59 -7.03 -1.39
CA SER A 133 6.54 -7.74 -2.13
C SER A 133 5.68 -8.60 -1.20
N ILE A 134 4.39 -8.68 -1.52
CA ILE A 134 3.41 -9.51 -0.82
C ILE A 134 2.75 -10.43 -1.83
N LEU A 135 2.75 -11.73 -1.56
CA LEU A 135 2.02 -12.73 -2.34
C LEU A 135 0.91 -13.34 -1.48
N ASP A 136 -0.32 -13.17 -1.93
CA ASP A 136 -1.50 -13.79 -1.32
C ASP A 136 -2.11 -14.81 -2.30
N LEU A 137 -2.58 -15.92 -1.75
CA LEU A 137 -3.26 -16.98 -2.51
C LEU A 137 -4.64 -17.22 -1.93
N SER A 138 -5.62 -17.48 -2.77
CA SER A 138 -6.97 -17.88 -2.34
C SER A 138 -7.49 -19.07 -3.14
N LEU A 139 -8.28 -19.89 -2.48
CA LEU A 139 -9.00 -21.01 -3.09
C LEU A 139 -10.40 -21.06 -2.48
N ARG A 140 -11.43 -21.21 -3.32
CA ARG A 140 -12.82 -21.36 -2.92
C ARG A 140 -13.46 -22.53 -3.68
N LYS A 141 -14.35 -23.24 -3.01
CA LYS A 141 -15.15 -24.31 -3.60
C LYS A 141 -16.60 -24.18 -3.16
N ALA A 142 -17.50 -24.01 -4.11
CA ALA A 142 -18.93 -24.18 -3.90
C ALA A 142 -19.22 -25.66 -3.64
N ILE A 143 -19.82 -25.97 -2.51
CA ILE A 143 -20.25 -27.31 -2.11
C ILE A 143 -21.67 -27.58 -2.62
N ASN A 144 -22.51 -26.56 -2.52
CA ASN A 144 -23.89 -26.50 -3.05
C ASN A 144 -24.27 -25.03 -3.27
N ASP A 145 -25.52 -24.77 -3.64
CA ASP A 145 -26.02 -23.43 -4.01
C ASP A 145 -26.00 -22.42 -2.83
N SER A 146 -25.87 -22.89 -1.61
CA SER A 146 -25.90 -22.04 -0.40
C SER A 146 -24.65 -22.19 0.48
N THR A 147 -23.66 -22.98 0.07
CA THR A 147 -22.49 -23.28 0.93
C THR A 147 -21.20 -23.25 0.12
N ASP A 148 -20.28 -22.39 0.56
CA ASP A 148 -18.93 -22.35 0.07
C ASP A 148 -17.91 -22.64 1.17
N VAL A 149 -16.84 -23.31 0.82
CA VAL A 149 -15.63 -23.40 1.66
C VAL A 149 -14.48 -22.66 1.01
N TYR A 150 -13.65 -22.03 1.81
CA TYR A 150 -12.50 -21.29 1.26
C TYR A 150 -11.25 -21.43 2.14
N MET A 151 -10.13 -21.23 1.51
CA MET A 151 -8.81 -21.11 2.12
C MET A 151 -8.13 -19.86 1.59
N ILE A 152 -7.49 -19.09 2.47
CA ILE A 152 -6.66 -17.94 2.11
C ILE A 152 -5.30 -18.12 2.78
N LEU A 153 -4.24 -17.96 1.99
CA LEU A 153 -2.86 -17.92 2.45
C LEU A 153 -2.34 -16.50 2.21
N GLU A 154 -2.28 -15.71 3.27
CA GLU A 154 -1.70 -14.36 3.24
C GLU A 154 -0.19 -14.42 3.47
N ASN A 155 0.54 -13.53 2.79
CA ASN A 155 2.00 -13.50 2.78
C ASN A 155 2.60 -14.90 2.56
N ALA A 156 2.27 -15.51 1.43
CA ALA A 156 2.66 -16.89 1.10
C ALA A 156 4.19 -17.09 1.07
N THR A 157 4.95 -16.06 0.74
CA THR A 157 6.42 -16.06 0.76
C THR A 157 6.97 -16.10 2.18
N GLY A 158 6.23 -15.57 3.16
CA GLY A 158 6.69 -15.43 4.54
C GLY A 158 7.75 -14.33 4.71
N SER A 159 7.72 -13.31 3.85
CA SER A 159 8.59 -12.15 3.95
C SER A 159 8.32 -11.36 5.23
N GLU A 160 9.36 -10.83 5.85
CA GLU A 160 9.32 -10.04 7.09
C GLU A 160 9.85 -8.62 6.88
N ASP A 161 9.69 -8.08 5.65
CA ASP A 161 10.17 -6.75 5.30
C ASP A 161 9.55 -5.67 6.20
N ILE A 162 10.33 -4.63 6.48
CA ILE A 162 9.83 -3.46 7.20
C ILE A 162 8.96 -2.64 6.25
N ILE A 163 7.72 -2.38 6.65
CA ILE A 163 6.73 -1.63 5.85
C ILE A 163 6.41 -0.24 6.43
N SER A 164 6.87 0.04 7.65
CA SER A 164 6.68 1.34 8.31
C SER A 164 7.68 1.51 9.45
N ARG A 165 8.07 2.75 9.71
CA ARG A 165 8.95 3.16 10.82
C ARG A 165 8.31 4.19 11.75
N ALA A 166 7.01 4.43 11.63
CA ALA A 166 6.26 5.35 12.48
C ALA A 166 5.05 4.67 13.16
N PRO A 167 4.56 5.22 14.28
CA PRO A 167 5.03 6.42 14.96
C PRO A 167 6.26 6.13 15.80
N SER A 168 7.17 7.11 15.89
CA SER A 168 8.38 7.14 16.72
C SER A 168 9.17 5.82 16.82
N GLU A 169 10.31 5.75 16.15
CA GLU A 169 11.43 4.80 16.36
C GLU A 169 11.11 3.28 16.27
N GLY A 170 9.87 2.90 16.04
CA GLY A 170 9.44 1.51 15.92
C GLY A 170 9.32 1.06 14.47
N ALA A 171 10.11 0.07 14.06
CA ALA A 171 9.90 -0.62 12.80
C ALA A 171 8.70 -1.57 12.91
N ARG A 172 7.85 -1.57 11.89
CA ARG A 172 6.74 -2.52 11.73
C ARG A 172 7.00 -3.39 10.51
N SER A 173 6.99 -4.68 10.72
CA SER A 173 7.12 -5.65 9.64
C SER A 173 5.78 -5.93 8.97
N GLN A 174 5.85 -6.56 7.81
CA GLN A 174 4.71 -7.19 7.18
C GLN A 174 3.99 -8.14 8.14
N LYS A 175 2.69 -8.35 7.88
CA LYS A 175 1.93 -9.39 8.55
C LYS A 175 2.59 -10.76 8.31
N PRO A 176 2.77 -11.60 9.33
CA PRO A 176 3.35 -12.92 9.15
C PRO A 176 2.47 -13.79 8.25
N ARG A 177 3.06 -14.83 7.66
CA ARG A 177 2.33 -15.82 6.89
C ARG A 177 1.15 -16.34 7.70
N THR A 178 -0.04 -16.22 7.14
CA THR A 178 -1.27 -16.57 7.83
C THR A 178 -2.15 -17.43 6.93
N VAL A 179 -2.62 -18.55 7.45
CA VAL A 179 -3.59 -19.43 6.78
C VAL A 179 -4.95 -19.23 7.43
N LYS A 180 -5.97 -19.00 6.61
CA LYS A 180 -7.37 -18.88 7.04
C LYS A 180 -8.20 -19.92 6.32
N PHE A 181 -9.10 -20.55 7.06
CA PHE A 181 -10.15 -21.41 6.51
C PHE A 181 -11.51 -20.86 6.93
N GLY A 182 -12.48 -20.97 6.06
CA GLY A 182 -13.82 -20.51 6.38
C GLY A 182 -14.90 -21.22 5.56
N VAL A 183 -16.11 -21.04 6.04
CA VAL A 183 -17.35 -21.48 5.39
C VAL A 183 -18.25 -20.27 5.26
N SER A 184 -18.82 -20.05 4.07
CA SER A 184 -19.88 -19.06 3.83
C SER A 184 -21.20 -19.79 3.63
N LEU A 185 -22.24 -19.31 4.31
CA LEU A 185 -23.59 -19.85 4.22
C LEU A 185 -24.54 -18.73 3.80
N ASP A 186 -25.28 -18.96 2.71
CA ASP A 186 -26.36 -18.09 2.24
C ASP A 186 -27.70 -18.69 2.67
N PHE A 187 -28.57 -17.89 3.33
CA PHE A 187 -29.87 -18.32 3.89
C PHE A 187 -31.03 -17.73 3.11
#